data_6640ab4c7cbe9c8d3448a4c681de2835
#
_entry.id   6640ab4c7cbe9c8d3448a4c681de2835
#
_cell.length_a   1.000
_cell.length_b   1.000
_cell.length_c   1.000
_cell.angle_alpha   90.00
_cell.angle_beta   90.00
_cell.angle_gamma   90.00
#
_symmetry.space_group_name_H-M   'P 1'
#
loop_
_entity.id
_entity.type
_entity.pdbx_description
1 polymer ?
#
loop_
_entity_poly.entity_id
_entity_poly.type
_entity_poly.pdbx_seq_one_letter_code
_entity_poly.pdbx_strand_id
1 'polypeptide(L)'
;CDSPAGIERGATMALHFADHAVIVTNPEVSSVRDSGRILGILQSKSKRAKEGGKVHEHLLITRYDPVRVENGEMLSKEDVCDILAVKLIGVIPESKAVLKASNTGVPVILDKDSDAGLAYSDSVARFLGEDRPMQFVIPRKQGLLSRILGGGD
;
A
#
# COMPACT_ATOMS: atom_id res chain seq x y z
N CYS A 1 -4.09 9.10 13.05
CA CYS A 1 -4.29 10.35 12.31
C CYS A 1 -4.30 10.05 10.81
N ASP A 2 -5.35 10.46 10.11
CA ASP A 2 -5.36 10.53 8.66
C ASP A 2 -4.69 11.85 8.23
N SER A 3 -3.62 11.75 7.45
CA SER A 3 -2.83 12.90 7.03
C SER A 3 -3.22 13.31 5.62
N PRO A 4 -3.43 14.60 5.35
CA PRO A 4 -3.60 15.06 3.98
C PRO A 4 -2.37 14.69 3.13
N ALA A 5 -2.58 14.45 1.83
CA ALA A 5 -1.49 14.17 0.90
C ALA A 5 -0.51 15.34 0.82
N GLY A 6 0.76 15.02 0.55
CA GLY A 6 1.82 16.01 0.36
C GLY A 6 2.63 16.32 1.64
N ILE A 7 3.40 17.39 1.56
CA ILE A 7 4.39 17.80 2.58
C ILE A 7 4.05 19.14 3.23
N GLU A 8 2.83 19.60 3.06
CA GLU A 8 2.38 20.88 3.57
C GLU A 8 2.18 20.86 5.10
N ARG A 9 1.82 22.02 5.66
CA ARG A 9 1.75 22.23 7.12
C ARG A 9 0.82 21.22 7.82
N GLY A 10 -0.29 20.83 7.22
CA GLY A 10 -1.23 19.84 7.78
C GLY A 10 -0.60 18.46 7.92
N ALA A 11 0.05 17.97 6.87
CA ALA A 11 0.77 16.71 6.88
C ALA A 11 1.93 16.72 7.89
N THR A 12 2.75 17.77 7.90
CA THR A 12 3.88 17.90 8.82
C THR A 12 3.45 17.95 10.29
N MET A 13 2.28 18.49 10.61
CA MET A 13 1.73 18.47 11.97
C MET A 13 1.34 17.05 12.41
N ALA A 14 0.67 16.29 11.56
CA ALA A 14 0.30 14.89 11.84
C ALA A 14 1.56 14.02 12.05
N LEU A 15 2.56 14.19 11.18
CA LEU A 15 3.81 13.44 11.22
C LEU A 15 4.71 13.80 12.40
N HIS A 16 4.56 15.01 12.96
CA HIS A 16 5.45 15.51 14.02
C HIS A 16 5.42 14.66 15.28
N PHE A 17 4.25 14.18 15.68
CA PHE A 17 4.05 13.40 16.92
C PHE A 17 3.90 11.90 16.68
N ALA A 18 4.07 11.43 15.44
CA ALA A 18 3.86 10.03 15.11
C ALA A 18 4.89 9.11 15.80
N ASP A 19 4.40 8.03 16.40
CA ASP A 19 5.21 6.90 16.85
C ASP A 19 5.37 5.87 15.74
N HIS A 20 4.30 5.66 14.97
CA HIS A 20 4.23 4.82 13.80
C HIS A 20 3.71 5.62 12.62
N ALA A 21 4.29 5.41 11.44
CA ALA A 21 3.81 5.97 10.19
C ALA A 21 3.58 4.87 9.16
N VAL A 22 2.40 4.84 8.57
CA VAL A 22 2.08 3.97 7.43
C VAL A 22 2.16 4.81 6.17
N ILE A 23 3.18 4.55 5.36
CA ILE A 23 3.37 5.18 4.05
C ILE A 23 2.53 4.41 3.04
N VAL A 24 1.51 5.06 2.50
CA VAL A 24 0.62 4.46 1.49
C VAL A 24 1.01 5.02 0.12
N THR A 25 1.38 4.14 -0.80
CA THR A 25 1.81 4.54 -2.14
C THR A 25 1.25 3.61 -3.23
N ASN A 26 1.11 4.16 -4.43
CA ASN A 26 0.92 3.35 -5.63
C ASN A 26 2.30 2.96 -6.20
N PRO A 27 2.43 1.84 -6.90
CA PRO A 27 3.70 1.40 -7.50
C PRO A 27 3.99 2.13 -8.82
N GLU A 28 3.98 3.45 -8.75
CA GLU A 28 4.31 4.38 -9.84
C GLU A 28 5.51 5.25 -9.43
N VAL A 29 6.41 5.53 -10.36
CA VAL A 29 7.66 6.26 -10.10
C VAL A 29 7.42 7.60 -9.39
N SER A 30 6.40 8.36 -9.79
CA SER A 30 6.03 9.64 -9.18
C SER A 30 5.60 9.47 -7.71
N SER A 31 4.69 8.51 -7.46
CA SER A 31 4.15 8.24 -6.12
C SER A 31 5.22 7.74 -5.15
N VAL A 32 6.10 6.85 -5.64
CA VAL A 32 7.22 6.33 -4.84
C VAL A 32 8.23 7.44 -4.50
N ARG A 33 8.51 8.34 -5.47
CA ARG A 33 9.37 9.52 -5.22
C ARG A 33 8.79 10.45 -4.16
N ASP A 34 7.49 10.73 -4.22
CA ASP A 34 6.83 11.58 -3.23
C ASP A 34 6.79 10.91 -1.85
N SER A 35 6.60 9.60 -1.79
CA SER A 35 6.71 8.81 -0.56
C SER A 35 8.10 8.90 0.06
N GLY A 36 9.17 8.85 -0.75
CA GLY A 36 10.54 9.04 -0.30
C GLY A 36 10.78 10.44 0.32
N ARG A 37 10.14 11.49 -0.22
CA ARG A 37 10.21 12.84 0.37
C ARG A 37 9.55 12.89 1.76
N ILE A 38 8.39 12.24 1.92
CA ILE A 38 7.70 12.16 3.21
C ILE A 38 8.54 11.40 4.23
N LEU A 39 9.16 10.29 3.84
CA LEU A 39 10.10 9.56 4.70
C LEU A 39 11.26 10.45 5.16
N GLY A 40 11.87 11.22 4.26
CA GLY A 40 12.93 12.18 4.64
C GLY A 40 12.47 13.23 5.66
N ILE A 41 11.21 13.67 5.61
CA ILE A 41 10.63 14.60 6.60
C ILE A 41 10.43 13.88 7.94
N LEU A 42 9.89 12.66 7.95
CA LEU A 42 9.72 11.86 9.17
C LEU A 42 11.06 11.66 9.89
N GLN A 43 12.09 11.28 9.14
CA GLN A 43 13.42 10.97 9.64
C GLN A 43 14.19 12.20 10.13
N SER A 44 13.84 13.40 9.67
CA SER A 44 14.57 14.64 10.02
C SER A 44 13.79 15.62 10.89
N LYS A 45 12.46 15.69 10.76
CA LYS A 45 11.64 16.75 11.36
C LYS A 45 10.63 16.27 12.40
N SER A 46 10.41 14.95 12.55
CA SER A 46 9.54 14.44 13.61
C SER A 46 10.10 14.77 15.00
N LYS A 47 9.25 14.81 16.02
CA LYS A 47 9.67 15.01 17.41
C LYS A 47 10.66 13.93 17.83
N ARG A 48 10.37 12.64 17.49
CA ARG A 48 11.27 11.52 17.78
C ARG A 48 12.65 11.70 17.16
N ALA A 49 12.73 12.12 15.89
CA ALA A 49 14.02 12.37 15.24
C ALA A 49 14.82 13.49 15.93
N LYS A 50 14.16 14.56 16.36
CA LYS A 50 14.79 15.67 17.10
C LYS A 50 15.29 15.26 18.50
N GLU A 51 14.66 14.26 19.10
CA GLU A 51 15.02 13.68 20.41
C GLU A 51 16.00 12.49 20.28
N GLY A 52 16.53 12.23 19.07
CA GLY A 52 17.50 11.14 18.81
C GLY A 52 16.86 9.77 18.63
N GLY A 53 15.53 9.68 18.58
CA GLY A 53 14.78 8.45 18.31
C GLY A 53 14.39 8.31 16.84
N LYS A 54 13.59 7.28 16.55
CA LYS A 54 13.07 7.00 15.20
C LYS A 54 11.57 6.75 15.24
N VAL A 55 10.87 7.16 14.20
CA VAL A 55 9.50 6.75 13.91
C VAL A 55 9.54 5.33 13.33
N HIS A 56 8.60 4.49 13.72
CA HIS A 56 8.46 3.16 13.12
C HIS A 56 7.72 3.28 11.78
N GLU A 57 8.46 3.12 10.70
CA GLU A 57 7.97 3.31 9.33
C GLU A 57 7.47 1.98 8.77
N HIS A 58 6.31 2.02 8.12
CA HIS A 58 5.67 0.87 7.49
C HIS A 58 5.21 1.26 6.08
N LEU A 59 5.30 0.34 5.14
CA LEU A 59 4.91 0.54 3.75
C LEU A 59 3.65 -0.26 3.43
N LEU A 60 2.66 0.39 2.82
CA LEU A 60 1.48 -0.22 2.24
C LEU A 60 1.41 0.17 0.75
N ILE A 61 1.54 -0.80 -0.14
CA ILE A 61 1.39 -0.60 -1.57
C ILE A 61 -0.07 -0.83 -1.95
N THR A 62 -0.67 0.10 -2.70
CA THR A 62 -2.07 0.00 -3.13
C THR A 62 -2.18 0.03 -4.65
N ARG A 63 -3.33 -0.39 -5.19
CA ARG A 63 -3.61 -0.46 -6.63
C ARG A 63 -2.58 -1.30 -7.40
N TYR A 64 -2.12 -2.37 -6.78
CA TYR A 64 -1.14 -3.27 -7.36
C TYR A 64 -1.80 -4.19 -8.40
N ASP A 65 -1.21 -4.25 -9.59
CA ASP A 65 -1.63 -5.16 -10.65
C ASP A 65 -0.42 -5.99 -11.11
N PRO A 66 -0.37 -7.29 -10.74
CA PRO A 66 0.76 -8.14 -11.10
C PRO A 66 0.95 -8.32 -12.62
N VAL A 67 -0.12 -8.23 -13.42
CA VAL A 67 -0.02 -8.32 -14.89
C VAL A 67 0.67 -7.09 -15.46
N ARG A 68 0.34 -5.90 -14.96
CA ARG A 68 1.02 -4.66 -15.36
C ARG A 68 2.50 -4.64 -14.95
N VAL A 69 2.83 -5.27 -13.82
CA VAL A 69 4.24 -5.47 -13.41
C VAL A 69 4.98 -6.37 -14.42
N GLU A 70 4.40 -7.51 -14.79
CA GLU A 70 5.00 -8.41 -15.80
C GLU A 70 5.21 -7.72 -17.16
N ASN A 71 4.30 -6.81 -17.51
CA ASN A 71 4.41 -6.03 -18.76
C ASN A 71 5.39 -4.84 -18.67
N GLY A 72 5.98 -4.57 -17.52
CA GLY A 72 6.86 -3.41 -17.30
C GLY A 72 6.14 -2.06 -17.23
N GLU A 73 4.82 -2.07 -17.00
CA GLU A 73 3.97 -0.87 -16.92
C GLU A 73 3.85 -0.33 -15.48
N MET A 74 4.34 -1.09 -14.51
CA MET A 74 4.22 -0.81 -13.08
C MET A 74 5.47 -1.31 -12.36
N LEU A 75 5.92 -0.61 -11.33
CA LEU A 75 7.01 -1.07 -10.48
C LEU A 75 6.61 -2.35 -9.73
N SER A 76 7.55 -3.27 -9.58
CA SER A 76 7.34 -4.44 -8.71
C SER A 76 7.34 -4.02 -7.23
N LYS A 77 6.81 -4.87 -6.37
CA LYS A 77 6.89 -4.63 -4.91
C LYS A 77 8.34 -4.61 -4.43
N GLU A 78 9.20 -5.40 -5.06
CA GLU A 78 10.64 -5.44 -4.81
C GLU A 78 11.27 -4.08 -5.13
N ASP A 79 11.02 -3.53 -6.33
CA ASP A 79 11.53 -2.20 -6.71
C ASP A 79 11.10 -1.11 -5.73
N VAL A 80 9.82 -1.12 -5.33
CA VAL A 80 9.31 -0.13 -4.36
C VAL A 80 9.96 -0.28 -2.99
N CYS A 81 10.15 -1.52 -2.52
CA CYS A 81 10.83 -1.81 -1.26
C CYS A 81 12.31 -1.38 -1.30
N ASP A 82 13.00 -1.65 -2.40
CA ASP A 82 14.41 -1.30 -2.57
C ASP A 82 14.60 0.24 -2.61
N ILE A 83 13.69 0.96 -3.28
CA ILE A 83 13.76 2.42 -3.35
C ILE A 83 13.47 3.07 -2.00
N LEU A 84 12.45 2.61 -1.28
CA LEU A 84 12.01 3.26 -0.04
C LEU A 84 12.72 2.72 1.21
N ALA A 85 13.25 1.51 1.17
CA ALA A 85 13.93 0.83 2.28
C ALA A 85 13.09 0.77 3.58
N VAL A 86 11.77 0.58 3.44
CA VAL A 86 10.80 0.55 4.54
C VAL A 86 10.13 -0.81 4.63
N LYS A 87 9.81 -1.27 5.83
CA LYS A 87 9.15 -2.57 6.07
C LYS A 87 7.77 -2.61 5.40
N LEU A 88 7.61 -3.51 4.43
CA LEU A 88 6.33 -3.76 3.75
C LEU A 88 5.37 -4.51 4.69
N ILE A 89 4.20 -3.94 4.95
CA ILE A 89 3.11 -4.58 5.71
C ILE A 89 2.01 -5.11 4.82
N GLY A 90 1.85 -4.62 3.58
CA GLY A 90 0.82 -5.13 2.69
C GLY A 90 0.91 -4.63 1.26
N VAL A 91 0.29 -5.43 0.38
CA VAL A 91 0.07 -5.10 -1.02
C VAL A 91 -1.42 -5.28 -1.30
N ILE A 92 -2.10 -4.20 -1.62
CA ILE A 92 -3.54 -4.19 -1.91
C ILE A 92 -3.72 -4.22 -3.42
N PRO A 93 -4.39 -5.25 -3.98
CA PRO A 93 -4.60 -5.34 -5.41
C PRO A 93 -5.55 -4.23 -5.90
N GLU A 94 -5.41 -3.85 -7.17
CA GLU A 94 -6.41 -3.02 -7.81
C GLU A 94 -7.75 -3.77 -7.83
N SER A 95 -8.83 -3.15 -7.34
CA SER A 95 -10.09 -3.82 -7.12
C SER A 95 -11.30 -2.91 -7.27
N LYS A 96 -12.31 -3.38 -8.01
CA LYS A 96 -13.61 -2.72 -8.09
C LYS A 96 -14.34 -2.69 -6.73
N ALA A 97 -14.02 -3.62 -5.81
CA ALA A 97 -14.59 -3.65 -4.48
C ALA A 97 -14.21 -2.40 -3.67
N VAL A 98 -12.99 -1.86 -3.84
CA VAL A 98 -12.55 -0.61 -3.20
C VAL A 98 -13.41 0.57 -3.67
N LEU A 99 -13.65 0.67 -4.99
CA LEU A 99 -14.49 1.73 -5.54
C LEU A 99 -15.94 1.61 -5.05
N LYS A 100 -16.49 0.39 -5.04
CA LYS A 100 -17.84 0.13 -4.50
C LYS A 100 -17.93 0.52 -3.02
N ALA A 101 -16.97 0.11 -2.20
CA ALA A 101 -16.89 0.43 -0.78
C ALA A 101 -16.86 1.94 -0.54
N SER A 102 -16.03 2.67 -1.30
CA SER A 102 -15.95 4.13 -1.25
C SER A 102 -17.29 4.80 -1.58
N ASN A 103 -17.99 4.32 -2.61
CA ASN A 103 -19.29 4.88 -3.02
C ASN A 103 -20.43 4.57 -2.03
N THR A 104 -20.33 3.45 -1.31
CA THR A 104 -21.37 3.03 -0.33
C THR A 104 -21.06 3.49 1.10
N GLY A 105 -19.87 4.03 1.35
CA GLY A 105 -19.42 4.41 2.69
C GLY A 105 -19.15 3.21 3.61
N VAL A 106 -19.02 2.00 3.06
CA VAL A 106 -18.73 0.78 3.83
C VAL A 106 -17.27 0.41 3.63
N PRO A 107 -16.45 0.31 4.69
CA PRO A 107 -15.03 -0.04 4.55
C PRO A 107 -14.82 -1.39 3.86
N VAL A 108 -13.95 -1.43 2.84
CA VAL A 108 -13.71 -2.64 2.05
C VAL A 108 -13.15 -3.81 2.86
N ILE A 109 -12.49 -3.55 3.98
CA ILE A 109 -11.98 -4.59 4.90
C ILE A 109 -13.09 -5.48 5.48
N LEU A 110 -14.34 -5.00 5.47
CA LEU A 110 -15.51 -5.77 5.92
C LEU A 110 -16.00 -6.75 4.84
N ASP A 111 -15.60 -6.56 3.60
CA ASP A 111 -15.89 -7.46 2.48
C ASP A 111 -14.84 -8.58 2.43
N LYS A 112 -15.13 -9.66 3.17
CA LYS A 112 -14.23 -10.82 3.29
C LYS A 112 -14.18 -11.69 2.02
N ASP A 113 -15.06 -11.47 1.06
CA ASP A 113 -15.09 -12.18 -0.21
C ASP A 113 -14.25 -11.47 -1.28
N SER A 114 -13.83 -10.22 -1.03
CA SER A 114 -12.99 -9.47 -1.96
C SER A 114 -11.51 -9.64 -1.66
N ASP A 115 -10.69 -9.76 -2.71
CA ASP A 115 -9.23 -9.81 -2.60
C ASP A 115 -8.67 -8.58 -1.85
N ALA A 116 -9.24 -7.39 -2.11
CA ALA A 116 -8.82 -6.17 -1.42
C ALA A 116 -9.17 -6.21 0.08
N GLY A 117 -10.36 -6.68 0.46
CA GLY A 117 -10.75 -6.83 1.86
C GLY A 117 -9.83 -7.77 2.62
N LEU A 118 -9.51 -8.93 2.03
CA LEU A 118 -8.55 -9.88 2.59
C LEU A 118 -7.14 -9.26 2.70
N ALA A 119 -6.67 -8.57 1.66
CA ALA A 119 -5.35 -7.93 1.65
C ALA A 119 -5.22 -6.84 2.74
N TYR A 120 -6.25 -6.02 2.95
CA TYR A 120 -6.29 -5.06 4.05
C TYR A 120 -6.27 -5.75 5.42
N SER A 121 -7.07 -6.80 5.61
CA SER A 121 -7.09 -7.59 6.85
C SER A 121 -5.71 -8.17 7.18
N ASP A 122 -5.05 -8.78 6.19
CA ASP A 122 -3.69 -9.32 6.34
C ASP A 122 -2.65 -8.23 6.61
N SER A 123 -2.83 -7.04 6.03
CA SER A 123 -1.93 -5.90 6.27
C SER A 123 -2.02 -5.40 7.72
N VAL A 124 -3.25 -5.32 8.25
CA VAL A 124 -3.48 -4.98 9.67
C VAL A 124 -2.86 -6.04 10.59
N ALA A 125 -3.05 -7.32 10.29
CA ALA A 125 -2.47 -8.42 11.08
C ALA A 125 -0.93 -8.31 11.14
N ARG A 126 -0.27 -8.04 9.99
CA ARG A 126 1.19 -7.83 9.94
C ARG A 126 1.63 -6.58 10.67
N PHE A 127 0.85 -5.50 10.61
CA PHE A 127 1.13 -4.29 11.38
C PHE A 127 1.09 -4.56 12.88
N LEU A 128 0.19 -5.43 13.33
CA LEU A 128 0.08 -5.86 14.73
C LEU A 128 1.11 -6.94 15.12
N GLY A 129 1.97 -7.37 14.20
CA GLY A 129 3.07 -8.31 14.45
C GLY A 129 2.80 -9.77 14.12
N GLU A 130 1.63 -10.09 13.52
CA GLU A 130 1.35 -11.44 13.04
C GLU A 130 2.15 -11.74 11.76
N ASP A 131 2.59 -13.00 11.63
CA ASP A 131 3.17 -13.48 10.37
C ASP A 131 2.06 -13.96 9.43
N ARG A 132 1.88 -13.23 8.32
CA ARG A 132 0.90 -13.54 7.28
C ARG A 132 1.58 -13.54 5.91
N PRO A 133 1.34 -14.53 5.04
CA PRO A 133 1.91 -14.56 3.70
C PRO A 133 1.38 -13.38 2.86
N MET A 134 2.22 -12.84 1.96
CA MET A 134 1.78 -11.83 0.98
C MET A 134 0.97 -12.53 -0.11
N GLN A 135 -0.30 -12.21 -0.19
CA GLN A 135 -1.19 -12.66 -1.24
C GLN A 135 -1.29 -11.62 -2.37
N PHE A 136 -1.86 -11.98 -3.49
CA PHE A 136 -2.19 -11.09 -4.62
C PHE A 136 -1.00 -10.37 -5.29
N VAL A 137 0.22 -10.87 -5.09
CA VAL A 137 1.44 -10.30 -5.67
C VAL A 137 1.91 -11.02 -6.94
N ILE A 138 1.26 -12.12 -7.28
CA ILE A 138 1.53 -12.93 -8.48
C ILE A 138 0.27 -12.98 -9.33
N PRO A 139 0.38 -12.90 -10.68
CA PRO A 139 -0.77 -13.05 -11.55
C PRO A 139 -1.50 -14.38 -11.30
N ARG A 140 -2.81 -14.32 -11.14
CA ARG A 140 -3.61 -15.57 -11.12
C ARG A 140 -3.52 -16.19 -12.49
N LYS A 141 -3.00 -17.42 -12.58
CA LYS A 141 -3.10 -18.21 -13.81
C LYS A 141 -4.58 -18.38 -14.14
N GLN A 142 -5.04 -17.67 -15.17
CA GLN A 142 -6.38 -17.91 -15.70
C GLN A 142 -6.42 -19.37 -16.16
N GLY A 143 -7.31 -20.16 -15.58
CA GLY A 143 -7.48 -21.54 -15.97
C GLY A 143 -7.81 -21.61 -17.48
N LEU A 144 -7.27 -22.61 -18.19
CA LEU A 144 -7.47 -22.80 -19.63
C LEU A 144 -8.97 -22.74 -20.05
N LEU A 145 -9.89 -23.07 -19.16
CA LEU A 145 -11.34 -23.08 -19.39
C LEU A 145 -11.95 -21.68 -19.55
N SER A 146 -11.39 -20.65 -18.91
CA SER A 146 -11.90 -19.27 -19.07
C SER A 146 -11.50 -18.63 -20.40
N ARG A 147 -10.43 -19.10 -21.05
CA ARG A 147 -10.02 -18.69 -22.40
C ARG A 147 -10.91 -19.25 -23.50
N ILE A 148 -11.56 -20.39 -23.26
CA ILE A 148 -12.40 -21.06 -24.25
C ILE A 148 -13.86 -20.56 -24.19
N LEU A 149 -14.33 -20.09 -23.04
CA LEU A 149 -15.71 -19.61 -22.83
C LEU A 149 -15.87 -18.09 -22.86
N GLY A 150 -14.78 -17.30 -22.91
CA GLY A 150 -14.80 -15.84 -22.93
C GLY A 150 -14.61 -15.18 -24.30
N GLY A 151 -14.70 -15.92 -25.37
CA GLY A 151 -14.61 -15.43 -26.75
C GLY A 151 -16.00 -15.26 -27.39
N GLY A 152 -16.78 -14.30 -26.91
CA GLY A 152 -18.07 -13.93 -27.51
C GLY A 152 -18.57 -12.63 -26.90
N ASP A 153 -18.35 -11.58 -27.65
CA ASP A 153 -18.94 -10.26 -27.87
C ASP A 153 -17.94 -9.13 -27.82
#